data_72cefc0bc32826f4644cfc167cb89bd5
#
_entry.id   72cefc0bc32826f4644cfc167cb89bd5
#
_cell.length_a   1.000
_cell.length_b   1.000
_cell.length_c   1.000
_cell.angle_alpha   90.00
_cell.angle_beta   90.00
_cell.angle_gamma   90.00
#
_symmetry.space_group_name_H-M   'P 1'
#
loop_
_entity.id
_entity.type
_entity.pdbx_description
1 polymer ?
#
loop_
_entity_poly.entity_id
_entity_poly.type
_entity_poly.pdbx_seq_one_letter_code
_entity_poly.pdbx_strand_id
1 'polypeptide(L)'
;GANGPTGPTGATGSTGPTGATGPTGSTGPAGEAPDDVFASFATFAIPFTNATQIPLGTSTADPTGQIVLSDPTHIDLAPGYYLISYHVSSILSTPGYMQITPYYNGSSHIEYGIYFRTASNYTTAYGSNSIIIDVPEQTRFSLTFNSPVTNTEGTATITVVKLNRASLLDDS
;
A
#
# COMPACT_ATOMS: atom_id res chain seq x y z
N GLY A 1 20.24 -36.69 99.28
CA GLY A 1 20.14 -37.30 97.99
C GLY A 1 20.57 -36.35 96.87
N ALA A 2 21.36 -36.82 95.99
CA ALA A 2 21.77 -36.04 94.79
C ALA A 2 20.59 -35.96 93.81
N ASN A 3 20.35 -34.77 93.20
CA ASN A 3 19.38 -34.62 92.15
C ASN A 3 19.81 -35.43 90.93
N GLY A 4 18.86 -36.08 90.27
CA GLY A 4 19.09 -36.80 89.03
C GLY A 4 19.47 -35.86 87.88
N PRO A 5 20.04 -36.35 86.81
CA PRO A 5 20.48 -35.56 85.70
C PRO A 5 19.30 -34.88 85.01
N THR A 6 19.51 -33.65 84.53
CA THR A 6 18.55 -32.89 83.76
C THR A 6 18.16 -33.65 82.47
N GLY A 7 16.89 -33.77 82.18
CA GLY A 7 16.43 -34.45 80.95
C GLY A 7 16.90 -33.72 79.65
N PRO A 8 16.96 -34.42 78.53
CA PRO A 8 17.44 -33.88 77.30
C PRO A 8 16.53 -32.74 76.81
N THR A 9 17.13 -31.76 76.14
CA THR A 9 16.42 -30.66 75.50
C THR A 9 15.48 -31.20 74.38
N GLY A 10 14.24 -30.73 74.33
CA GLY A 10 13.28 -31.14 73.31
C GLY A 10 13.77 -30.79 71.85
N ALA A 11 13.39 -31.63 70.92
CA ALA A 11 13.71 -31.40 69.48
C ALA A 11 13.23 -30.11 68.99
N THR A 12 14.02 -29.43 68.15
CA THR A 12 13.62 -28.21 67.43
C THR A 12 12.46 -28.54 66.48
N GLY A 13 11.41 -27.70 66.47
CA GLY A 13 10.26 -27.82 65.57
C GLY A 13 10.71 -27.76 64.09
N SER A 14 9.98 -28.45 63.24
CA SER A 14 10.23 -28.44 61.78
C SER A 14 10.01 -27.04 61.20
N THR A 15 10.83 -26.68 60.18
CA THR A 15 10.67 -25.47 59.40
C THR A 15 9.27 -25.51 58.69
N GLY A 16 8.55 -24.43 58.73
CA GLY A 16 7.27 -24.31 58.03
C GLY A 16 7.41 -24.44 56.52
N PRO A 17 6.34 -24.81 55.80
CA PRO A 17 6.37 -24.96 54.34
C PRO A 17 6.66 -23.61 53.69
N THR A 18 7.35 -23.66 52.53
CA THR A 18 7.59 -22.49 51.68
C THR A 18 6.27 -21.92 51.18
N GLY A 19 6.06 -20.61 51.21
CA GLY A 19 4.91 -19.94 50.70
C GLY A 19 4.64 -20.24 49.22
N ALA A 20 3.41 -20.26 48.82
CA ALA A 20 3.03 -20.46 47.43
C ALA A 20 3.59 -19.36 46.52
N THR A 21 4.03 -19.74 45.31
CA THR A 21 4.45 -18.78 44.28
C THR A 21 3.28 -17.88 43.93
N GLY A 22 3.52 -16.58 43.82
CA GLY A 22 2.52 -15.61 43.43
C GLY A 22 1.99 -15.87 42.00
N PRO A 23 0.79 -15.40 41.66
CA PRO A 23 0.25 -15.56 40.33
C PRO A 23 1.12 -14.87 39.29
N THR A 24 1.16 -15.43 38.08
CA THR A 24 1.80 -14.80 36.92
C THR A 24 1.11 -13.47 36.60
N GLY A 25 1.88 -12.41 36.32
CA GLY A 25 1.35 -11.12 35.91
C GLY A 25 0.49 -11.25 34.66
N SER A 26 -0.50 -10.36 34.52
CA SER A 26 -1.35 -10.30 33.34
C SER A 26 -0.54 -10.03 32.06
N THR A 27 -0.93 -10.63 30.94
CA THR A 27 -0.38 -10.31 29.62
C THR A 27 -0.61 -8.83 29.33
N GLY A 28 0.40 -8.13 28.81
CA GLY A 28 0.27 -6.75 28.38
C GLY A 28 -0.78 -6.60 27.26
N PRO A 29 -1.29 -5.39 27.02
CA PRO A 29 -2.25 -5.12 25.94
C PRO A 29 -1.65 -5.53 24.59
N ALA A 30 -2.48 -5.96 23.66
CA ALA A 30 -2.07 -6.18 22.28
C ALA A 30 -1.55 -4.86 21.68
N GLY A 31 -0.50 -4.95 20.85
CA GLY A 31 -0.02 -3.79 20.11
C GLY A 31 -1.12 -3.23 19.21
N GLU A 32 -1.08 -1.91 18.96
CA GLU A 32 -1.98 -1.29 18.00
C GLU A 32 -1.72 -1.84 16.60
N ALA A 33 -2.78 -2.04 15.81
CA ALA A 33 -2.64 -2.37 14.41
C ALA A 33 -2.00 -1.18 13.68
N PRO A 34 -1.10 -1.42 12.69
CA PRO A 34 -0.58 -0.32 11.89
C PRO A 34 -1.73 0.40 11.18
N ASP A 35 -1.60 1.72 10.97
CA ASP A 35 -2.55 2.51 10.21
C ASP A 35 -2.68 1.97 8.78
N ASP A 36 -3.90 1.99 8.27
CA ASP A 36 -4.14 1.72 6.86
C ASP A 36 -3.55 2.84 6.01
N VAL A 37 -2.76 2.47 5.00
CA VAL A 37 -2.12 3.40 4.07
C VAL A 37 -2.69 3.18 2.68
N PHE A 38 -3.56 4.07 2.24
CA PHE A 38 -4.17 4.04 0.92
C PHE A 38 -4.53 5.44 0.44
N ALA A 39 -4.67 5.58 -0.87
CA ALA A 39 -5.19 6.78 -1.51
C ALA A 39 -5.89 6.42 -2.82
N SER A 40 -6.74 7.30 -3.30
CA SER A 40 -7.35 7.18 -4.62
C SER A 40 -7.33 8.51 -5.36
N PHE A 41 -7.24 8.40 -6.69
CA PHE A 41 -7.10 9.52 -7.59
C PHE A 41 -8.02 9.33 -8.78
N ALA A 42 -8.50 10.40 -9.36
CA ALA A 42 -9.36 10.34 -10.52
C ALA A 42 -9.22 11.57 -11.40
N THR A 43 -9.60 11.41 -12.66
CA THR A 43 -9.96 12.48 -13.57
C THR A 43 -11.23 12.10 -14.31
N PHE A 44 -12.00 13.07 -14.72
CA PHE A 44 -13.32 12.82 -15.31
C PHE A 44 -13.59 13.70 -16.52
N ALA A 45 -13.94 13.06 -17.63
CA ALA A 45 -14.50 13.68 -18.83
C ALA A 45 -13.65 14.82 -19.42
N ILE A 46 -12.31 14.62 -19.49
CA ILE A 46 -11.39 15.56 -20.14
C ILE A 46 -10.76 14.93 -21.38
N PRO A 47 -10.38 15.69 -22.40
CA PRO A 47 -9.56 15.16 -23.47
C PRO A 47 -8.16 14.85 -22.97
N PHE A 48 -7.59 13.70 -23.37
CA PHE A 48 -6.22 13.38 -23.10
C PHE A 48 -5.32 13.82 -24.25
N THR A 49 -4.09 14.19 -23.94
CA THR A 49 -3.07 14.59 -24.91
C THR A 49 -2.13 13.43 -25.18
N ASN A 50 -1.89 13.15 -26.47
CA ASN A 50 -0.96 12.09 -26.87
C ASN A 50 0.43 12.30 -26.28
N ALA A 51 1.06 11.22 -25.84
CA ALA A 51 2.41 11.16 -25.27
C ALA A 51 2.60 12.02 -24.00
N THR A 52 1.53 12.23 -23.24
CA THR A 52 1.61 12.94 -21.95
C THR A 52 1.00 12.11 -20.83
N GLN A 53 1.38 12.45 -19.60
CA GLN A 53 0.81 11.84 -18.41
C GLN A 53 -0.65 12.28 -18.22
N ILE A 54 -1.47 11.35 -17.74
CA ILE A 54 -2.88 11.62 -17.43
C ILE A 54 -2.95 12.54 -16.20
N PRO A 55 -3.65 13.68 -16.29
CA PRO A 55 -3.90 14.54 -15.14
C PRO A 55 -4.80 13.85 -14.13
N LEU A 56 -4.54 14.07 -12.86
CA LEU A 56 -5.24 13.45 -11.74
C LEU A 56 -5.63 14.50 -10.71
N GLY A 57 -6.69 14.19 -9.96
CA GLY A 57 -7.05 14.86 -8.73
C GLY A 57 -7.15 13.83 -7.60
N THR A 58 -6.91 14.23 -6.37
CA THR A 58 -7.04 13.35 -5.22
C THR A 58 -8.51 13.19 -4.84
N SER A 59 -9.01 11.95 -4.82
CA SER A 59 -10.36 11.60 -4.34
C SER A 59 -10.34 11.25 -2.85
N THR A 60 -9.42 10.39 -2.45
CA THR A 60 -9.18 10.02 -1.04
C THR A 60 -7.70 10.18 -0.76
N ALA A 61 -7.35 11.05 0.18
CA ALA A 61 -5.97 11.31 0.55
C ALA A 61 -5.46 10.31 1.58
N ASP A 62 -4.16 10.02 1.53
CA ASP A 62 -3.44 9.31 2.57
C ASP A 62 -2.92 10.31 3.62
N PRO A 63 -3.47 10.33 4.84
CA PRO A 63 -3.02 11.26 5.88
C PRO A 63 -1.61 10.96 6.40
N THR A 64 -1.07 9.78 6.15
CA THR A 64 0.30 9.41 6.57
C THR A 64 1.38 10.05 5.69
N GLY A 65 1.03 10.55 4.51
CA GLY A 65 1.96 11.18 3.58
C GLY A 65 2.86 10.20 2.80
N GLN A 66 2.55 8.92 2.80
CA GLN A 66 3.31 7.90 2.08
C GLN A 66 2.87 7.77 0.62
N ILE A 67 1.64 8.19 0.32
CA ILE A 67 1.06 8.22 -1.03
C ILE A 67 0.53 9.62 -1.28
N VAL A 68 1.21 10.42 -2.09
CA VAL A 68 0.91 11.84 -2.27
C VAL A 68 0.90 12.22 -3.75
N LEU A 69 -0.15 12.90 -4.20
CA LEU A 69 -0.13 13.55 -5.51
C LEU A 69 0.74 14.81 -5.43
N SER A 70 1.98 14.70 -5.88
CA SER A 70 3.00 15.77 -5.75
C SER A 70 2.88 16.88 -6.80
N ASP A 71 2.30 16.55 -7.94
CA ASP A 71 1.94 17.47 -9.01
C ASP A 71 0.69 16.92 -9.74
N PRO A 72 0.12 17.63 -10.73
CA PRO A 72 -1.11 17.18 -11.37
C PRO A 72 -1.08 15.79 -12.03
N THR A 73 0.09 15.19 -12.23
CA THR A 73 0.20 13.94 -12.99
C THR A 73 1.00 12.84 -12.28
N HIS A 74 1.65 13.13 -11.15
CA HIS A 74 2.54 12.18 -10.49
C HIS A 74 2.12 11.91 -9.04
N ILE A 75 2.10 10.64 -8.71
CA ILE A 75 1.85 10.14 -7.35
C ILE A 75 3.20 9.70 -6.76
N ASP A 76 3.64 10.37 -5.70
CA ASP A 76 4.84 9.98 -4.96
C ASP A 76 4.51 8.82 -4.03
N LEU A 77 5.32 7.77 -4.09
CA LEU A 77 5.21 6.58 -3.26
C LEU A 77 6.46 6.43 -2.39
N ALA A 78 6.29 6.39 -1.08
CA ALA A 78 7.35 6.04 -0.14
C ALA A 78 7.79 4.57 -0.33
N PRO A 79 8.98 4.17 0.15
CA PRO A 79 9.41 2.78 0.05
C PRO A 79 8.41 1.79 0.63
N GLY A 80 8.25 0.64 -0.01
CA GLY A 80 7.34 -0.44 0.39
C GLY A 80 6.73 -1.19 -0.78
N TYR A 81 5.80 -2.07 -0.48
CA TYR A 81 5.00 -2.79 -1.49
C TYR A 81 3.64 -2.15 -1.64
N TYR A 82 3.15 -2.06 -2.86
CA TYR A 82 1.87 -1.44 -3.18
C TYR A 82 1.04 -2.30 -4.11
N LEU A 83 -0.26 -2.37 -3.82
CA LEU A 83 -1.27 -2.79 -4.78
C LEU A 83 -1.79 -1.53 -5.46
N ILE A 84 -1.67 -1.46 -6.79
CA ILE A 84 -2.15 -0.34 -7.59
C ILE A 84 -3.12 -0.86 -8.62
N SER A 85 -4.35 -0.35 -8.59
CA SER A 85 -5.39 -0.66 -9.56
C SER A 85 -5.72 0.60 -10.34
N TYR A 86 -5.81 0.49 -11.64
CA TYR A 86 -6.14 1.62 -12.51
C TYR A 86 -7.10 1.22 -13.62
N HIS A 87 -7.98 2.15 -13.95
CA HIS A 87 -8.92 2.07 -15.05
C HIS A 87 -8.84 3.35 -15.87
N VAL A 88 -8.80 3.23 -17.18
CA VAL A 88 -8.77 4.37 -18.11
C VAL A 88 -9.75 4.12 -19.22
N SER A 89 -10.48 5.16 -19.60
CA SER A 89 -11.36 5.16 -20.78
C SER A 89 -11.30 6.50 -21.49
N SER A 90 -11.51 6.48 -22.79
CA SER A 90 -11.72 7.69 -23.60
C SER A 90 -12.50 7.34 -24.87
N ILE A 91 -13.21 8.30 -25.45
CA ILE A 91 -13.88 8.13 -26.73
C ILE A 91 -12.91 8.56 -27.83
N LEU A 92 -12.52 7.62 -28.69
CA LEU A 92 -11.66 7.91 -29.84
C LEU A 92 -12.52 8.39 -31.01
N SER A 93 -12.15 9.53 -31.59
CA SER A 93 -12.92 10.18 -32.66
C SER A 93 -12.97 9.35 -33.95
N THR A 94 -11.90 8.65 -34.25
CA THR A 94 -11.74 7.79 -35.44
C THR A 94 -11.10 6.47 -35.05
N PRO A 95 -11.13 5.43 -35.91
CA PRO A 95 -10.46 4.17 -35.63
C PRO A 95 -8.98 4.36 -35.28
N GLY A 96 -8.56 3.75 -34.19
CA GLY A 96 -7.20 3.88 -33.69
C GLY A 96 -6.97 2.99 -32.46
N TYR A 97 -6.08 3.43 -31.61
CA TYR A 97 -5.82 2.73 -30.35
C TYR A 97 -5.65 3.71 -29.20
N MET A 98 -5.86 3.21 -28.00
CA MET A 98 -5.47 3.83 -26.76
C MET A 98 -4.43 2.93 -26.09
N GLN A 99 -3.28 3.50 -25.74
CA GLN A 99 -2.26 2.81 -24.98
C GLN A 99 -1.96 3.60 -23.69
N ILE A 100 -2.03 2.91 -22.56
CA ILE A 100 -1.73 3.48 -21.25
C ILE A 100 -0.50 2.74 -20.71
N THR A 101 0.51 3.49 -20.31
CA THR A 101 1.76 2.91 -19.83
C THR A 101 2.08 3.44 -18.44
N PRO A 102 2.16 2.56 -17.41
CA PRO A 102 2.63 2.94 -16.09
C PRO A 102 4.13 3.27 -16.11
N TYR A 103 4.50 4.28 -15.29
CA TYR A 103 5.88 4.65 -15.04
C TYR A 103 6.14 4.66 -13.54
N TYR A 104 7.14 3.94 -13.08
CA TYR A 104 7.60 3.92 -11.69
C TYR A 104 9.01 3.32 -11.61
N ASN A 105 9.69 3.50 -10.49
CA ASN A 105 11.07 3.02 -10.29
C ASN A 105 12.02 3.41 -11.44
N GLY A 106 11.82 4.60 -12.01
CA GLY A 106 12.69 5.16 -13.04
C GLY A 106 12.49 4.61 -14.46
N SER A 107 11.44 3.82 -14.72
CA SER A 107 11.21 3.26 -16.06
C SER A 107 9.73 3.07 -16.40
N SER A 108 9.45 3.00 -17.70
CA SER A 108 8.13 2.65 -18.23
C SER A 108 7.92 1.14 -18.17
N HIS A 109 6.70 0.73 -17.83
CA HIS A 109 6.30 -0.67 -17.68
C HIS A 109 5.17 -1.02 -18.64
N ILE A 110 5.50 -1.17 -19.90
CA ILE A 110 4.52 -1.48 -20.96
C ILE A 110 3.84 -2.84 -20.75
N GLU A 111 4.53 -3.77 -20.07
CA GLU A 111 4.00 -5.10 -19.72
C GLU A 111 2.77 -5.05 -18.81
N TYR A 112 2.59 -3.95 -18.09
CA TYR A 112 1.42 -3.71 -17.24
C TYR A 112 0.49 -2.64 -17.81
N GLY A 113 0.69 -2.29 -19.07
CA GLY A 113 -0.09 -1.30 -19.78
C GLY A 113 -1.48 -1.78 -20.18
N ILE A 114 -2.26 -0.84 -20.67
CA ILE A 114 -3.55 -1.08 -21.30
C ILE A 114 -3.39 -0.78 -22.78
N TYR A 115 -3.90 -1.67 -23.63
CA TYR A 115 -3.96 -1.45 -25.07
C TYR A 115 -5.34 -1.81 -25.59
N PHE A 116 -5.99 -0.88 -26.27
CA PHE A 116 -7.33 -1.06 -26.82
C PHE A 116 -7.43 -0.47 -28.23
N ARG A 117 -7.83 -1.27 -29.21
CA ARG A 117 -8.09 -0.81 -30.57
C ARG A 117 -9.57 -0.60 -30.81
N THR A 118 -9.89 0.48 -31.52
CA THR A 118 -11.24 0.78 -31.97
C THR A 118 -11.33 0.62 -33.48
N ALA A 119 -12.50 0.21 -33.97
CA ALA A 119 -12.75 -0.04 -35.41
C ALA A 119 -13.75 0.93 -36.01
N SER A 120 -14.42 1.77 -35.21
CA SER A 120 -15.44 2.71 -35.64
C SER A 120 -15.19 4.08 -35.05
N ASN A 121 -15.79 5.12 -35.67
CA ASN A 121 -15.75 6.48 -35.14
C ASN A 121 -16.48 6.58 -33.80
N TYR A 122 -16.02 7.47 -32.93
CA TYR A 122 -16.61 7.75 -31.61
C TYR A 122 -16.87 6.50 -30.78
N THR A 123 -15.87 5.63 -30.73
CA THR A 123 -15.90 4.39 -29.95
C THR A 123 -15.13 4.58 -28.66
N THR A 124 -15.69 4.10 -27.55
CA THR A 124 -15.01 4.09 -26.26
C THR A 124 -13.90 3.05 -26.24
N ALA A 125 -12.67 3.50 -26.06
CA ALA A 125 -11.55 2.67 -25.68
C ALA A 125 -11.49 2.61 -24.15
N TYR A 126 -11.25 1.44 -23.58
CA TYR A 126 -11.18 1.28 -22.12
C TYR A 126 -10.33 0.09 -21.72
N GLY A 127 -9.88 0.11 -20.50
CA GLY A 127 -9.20 -1.03 -19.90
C GLY A 127 -8.85 -0.77 -18.45
N SER A 128 -8.46 -1.82 -17.77
CA SER A 128 -8.04 -1.78 -16.37
C SER A 128 -6.95 -2.81 -16.11
N ASN A 129 -6.16 -2.57 -15.08
CA ASN A 129 -5.19 -3.53 -14.58
C ASN A 129 -4.98 -3.34 -13.08
N SER A 130 -4.49 -4.38 -12.42
CA SER A 130 -4.08 -4.35 -11.02
C SER A 130 -2.71 -5.00 -10.92
N ILE A 131 -1.77 -4.31 -10.27
CA ILE A 131 -0.39 -4.75 -10.12
C ILE A 131 0.06 -4.63 -8.68
N ILE A 132 1.00 -5.49 -8.29
CA ILE A 132 1.74 -5.33 -7.04
C ILE A 132 3.17 -4.95 -7.42
N ILE A 133 3.66 -3.85 -6.87
CA ILE A 133 5.00 -3.36 -7.11
C ILE A 133 5.82 -3.28 -5.83
N ASP A 134 7.11 -3.54 -5.93
CA ASP A 134 8.11 -3.21 -4.91
C ASP A 134 8.67 -1.82 -5.20
N VAL A 135 8.65 -0.95 -4.20
CA VAL A 135 9.22 0.39 -4.25
C VAL A 135 10.38 0.43 -3.25
N PRO A 136 11.62 0.16 -3.69
CA PRO A 136 12.78 0.13 -2.79
C PRO A 136 13.21 1.52 -2.33
N GLU A 137 13.03 2.54 -3.18
CA GLU A 137 13.29 3.95 -2.90
C GLU A 137 12.09 4.76 -3.33
N GLN A 138 11.88 5.92 -2.73
CA GLN A 138 10.78 6.81 -3.13
C GLN A 138 10.73 6.93 -4.66
N THR A 139 9.55 6.72 -5.24
CA THR A 139 9.33 6.80 -6.68
C THR A 139 8.13 7.66 -7.01
N ARG A 140 8.05 8.09 -8.25
CA ARG A 140 6.91 8.83 -8.82
C ARG A 140 6.18 7.91 -9.78
N PHE A 141 4.92 7.61 -9.47
CA PHE A 141 4.04 6.81 -10.33
C PHE A 141 3.23 7.73 -11.23
N SER A 142 3.14 7.40 -12.51
CA SER A 142 2.28 8.08 -13.46
C SER A 142 1.75 7.10 -14.51
N LEU A 143 0.69 7.51 -15.21
CA LEU A 143 0.16 6.83 -16.38
C LEU A 143 0.34 7.72 -17.60
N THR A 144 1.03 7.24 -18.63
CA THR A 144 1.18 7.94 -19.91
C THR A 144 0.10 7.48 -20.88
N PHE A 145 -0.56 8.43 -21.50
CA PHE A 145 -1.56 8.20 -22.54
C PHE A 145 -0.92 8.34 -23.91
N ASN A 146 -1.10 7.33 -24.77
CA ASN A 146 -0.72 7.39 -26.18
C ASN A 146 -1.90 7.01 -27.07
N SER A 147 -2.15 7.81 -28.08
CA SER A 147 -3.11 7.54 -29.14
C SER A 147 -2.78 8.37 -30.37
N PRO A 148 -2.87 7.80 -31.59
CA PRO A 148 -2.65 8.55 -32.84
C PRO A 148 -3.85 9.40 -33.25
N VAL A 149 -4.97 9.30 -32.55
CA VAL A 149 -6.24 9.96 -32.89
C VAL A 149 -6.71 10.86 -31.76
N THR A 150 -7.56 11.83 -32.09
CA THR A 150 -8.19 12.71 -31.09
C THR A 150 -9.18 11.93 -30.24
N ASN A 151 -9.40 12.39 -29.03
CA ASN A 151 -10.29 11.76 -28.06
C ASN A 151 -11.09 12.80 -27.27
N THR A 152 -12.15 12.33 -26.64
CA THR A 152 -12.99 13.09 -25.72
C THR A 152 -13.37 12.22 -24.52
N GLU A 153 -13.91 12.85 -23.48
CA GLU A 153 -14.42 12.20 -22.28
C GLU A 153 -13.41 11.24 -21.63
N GLY A 154 -12.14 11.63 -21.63
CA GLY A 154 -11.09 10.88 -20.97
C GLY A 154 -11.34 10.80 -19.47
N THR A 155 -11.34 9.57 -18.94
CA THR A 155 -11.62 9.29 -17.53
C THR A 155 -10.59 8.29 -17.02
N ALA A 156 -10.07 8.53 -15.84
CA ALA A 156 -9.14 7.61 -15.18
C ALA A 156 -9.44 7.54 -13.69
N THR A 157 -9.26 6.35 -13.13
CA THR A 157 -9.26 6.12 -11.68
C THR A 157 -8.03 5.31 -11.30
N ILE A 158 -7.40 5.68 -10.19
CA ILE A 158 -6.25 4.96 -9.64
C ILE A 158 -6.49 4.76 -8.15
N THR A 159 -6.39 3.53 -7.70
CA THR A 159 -6.43 3.18 -6.27
C THR A 159 -5.06 2.62 -5.88
N VAL A 160 -4.50 3.14 -4.81
CA VAL A 160 -3.18 2.74 -4.29
C VAL A 160 -3.35 2.29 -2.85
N VAL A 161 -2.92 1.07 -2.55
CA VAL A 161 -2.92 0.50 -1.20
C VAL A 161 -1.52 0.03 -0.86
N LYS A 162 -0.94 0.57 0.22
CA LYS A 162 0.34 0.08 0.72
C LYS A 162 0.12 -1.22 1.49
N LEU A 163 0.89 -2.24 1.15
CA LEU A 163 0.87 -3.54 1.81
C LEU A 163 1.76 -3.51 3.05
N ASN A 164 1.40 -4.27 4.09
CA ASN A 164 2.15 -4.35 5.36
C ASN A 164 3.38 -5.28 5.24
N ARG A 165 4.12 -5.15 4.18
CA ARG A 165 5.35 -5.90 3.91
C ARG A 165 6.45 -4.90 3.60
N ALA A 166 7.55 -4.94 4.34
CA ALA A 166 8.70 -4.09 4.10
C ALA A 166 9.34 -4.41 2.73
N SER A 167 9.89 -3.39 2.06
CA SER A 167 10.72 -3.59 0.87
C SER A 167 11.97 -4.40 1.23
N LEU A 168 12.43 -5.27 0.30
CA LEU A 168 13.59 -6.15 0.49
C LEU A 168 14.89 -5.40 0.78
N LEU A 169 14.97 -4.10 0.50
CA LEU A 169 16.15 -3.27 0.79
C LEU A 169 16.14 -2.64 2.20
N ASP A 170 15.03 -2.75 2.94
CA ASP A 170 14.95 -2.24 4.32
C ASP A 170 15.59 -3.17 5.35
N ASP A 171 15.96 -4.39 4.97
CA ASP A 171 16.57 -5.42 5.83
C ASP A 171 18.12 -5.43 5.79
N SER A 172 18.74 -4.37 5.25
CA SER A 172 20.20 -4.28 5.12
C SER A 172 20.83 -3.20 6.00
#